data_92d0743c0b2f65b81704d39e81171a30
#
_entry.id   92d0743c0b2f65b81704d39e81171a30
#
_cell.length_a   1.000
_cell.length_b   1.000
_cell.length_c   1.000
_cell.angle_alpha   90.00
_cell.angle_beta   90.00
_cell.angle_gamma   90.00
#
_symmetry.space_group_name_H-M   'P 1'
#
loop_
_entity.id
_entity.type
_entity.pdbx_description
1 polymer ?
#
loop_
_entity_poly.entity_id
_entity_poly.type
_entity_poly.pdbx_seq_one_letter_code
_entity_poly.pdbx_strand_id
1 'polypeptide(L)'
;MVFKILLFSGLVPLLFIILTLAHIWVVPHKFSLAIIAVSLFSSIIDYILIKTGKFQKFVMYFGLIATSAFVMLLGSKNVIILSISYGIVPFISCLYYNKKFTSIINLLNYLSVFITYIIKSREIHEIDVYYGYAQSSVEWFISHIIGITIEFFFVLLVSRYISRRMHTTLENLIKIQDEKEKTNRQLYRQNENNIKLNNELKITQFNIIQFVSQVLGSHDLFTGRHVTHTKKYVEIICLKLREMGHYQEILTDENIRLFSSAAFLHDIGKVHIPEAILNKMGRFTEEEFDLMKSHTTEGKKLLEYLPPIENGLFNKIAIEMAYGHHEKWNGKGYPQGLRGTQIPLSARIMAGADVLDALISQRLYKDPVSLEDAMKIFEESKGTHFEPCIADAVIQSRARIEAEDTKFKEQETSSNAAEIEWWQRYYQNKQNA
;
A
#
# COMPACT_ATOMS: atom_id res chain seq x y z
N MET A 1 18.19 22.54 -19.06
CA MET A 1 18.14 23.96 -18.66
C MET A 1 18.96 24.84 -19.64
N VAL A 2 20.22 24.52 -19.90
CA VAL A 2 21.10 25.28 -20.86
C VAL A 2 20.48 25.36 -22.25
N PHE A 3 19.92 24.26 -22.78
CA PHE A 3 19.18 24.26 -24.04
C PHE A 3 18.03 25.30 -24.07
N LYS A 4 17.26 25.43 -23.00
CA LYS A 4 16.20 26.45 -22.89
C LYS A 4 16.78 27.87 -22.89
N ILE A 5 17.90 28.07 -22.21
CA ILE A 5 18.60 29.37 -22.18
C ILE A 5 19.14 29.74 -23.56
N LEU A 6 19.75 28.78 -24.29
CA LEU A 6 20.23 28.98 -25.66
C LEU A 6 19.10 29.19 -26.67
N LEU A 7 17.97 28.48 -26.48
CA LEU A 7 16.76 28.72 -27.28
C LEU A 7 16.20 30.12 -27.04
N PHE A 8 16.18 30.59 -25.79
CA PHE A 8 15.78 31.97 -25.44
C PHE A 8 16.79 32.99 -25.94
N SER A 9 18.10 32.69 -25.99
CA SER A 9 19.09 33.58 -26.56
C SER A 9 18.85 33.83 -28.05
N GLY A 10 18.21 32.91 -28.76
CA GLY A 10 17.74 33.07 -30.14
C GLY A 10 16.62 34.10 -30.30
N LEU A 11 15.90 34.46 -29.22
CA LEU A 11 14.88 35.53 -29.22
C LEU A 11 15.51 36.93 -29.08
N VAL A 12 16.72 37.03 -28.53
CA VAL A 12 17.40 38.31 -28.33
C VAL A 12 17.69 39.02 -29.68
N PRO A 13 18.21 38.34 -30.73
CA PRO A 13 18.34 38.95 -32.03
C PRO A 13 17.02 39.39 -32.66
N LEU A 14 15.93 38.67 -32.42
CA LEU A 14 14.58 39.05 -32.87
C LEU A 14 14.11 40.34 -32.21
N LEU A 15 14.39 40.51 -30.92
CA LEU A 15 14.12 41.73 -30.18
C LEU A 15 14.91 42.90 -30.77
N PHE A 16 16.19 42.71 -31.13
CA PHE A 16 17.01 43.75 -31.79
C PHE A 16 16.47 44.14 -33.14
N ILE A 17 16.00 43.22 -33.95
CA ILE A 17 15.34 43.52 -35.22
C ILE A 17 14.10 44.39 -34.97
N ILE A 18 13.26 44.03 -34.02
CA ILE A 18 12.04 44.78 -33.65
C ILE A 18 12.41 46.19 -33.20
N LEU A 19 13.40 46.34 -32.33
CA LEU A 19 13.87 47.65 -31.86
C LEU A 19 14.47 48.51 -32.97
N THR A 20 15.16 47.87 -33.94
CA THR A 20 15.71 48.58 -35.12
C THR A 20 14.59 49.01 -36.05
N LEU A 21 13.57 48.18 -36.29
CA LEU A 21 12.40 48.53 -37.10
C LEU A 21 11.53 49.63 -36.44
N ALA A 22 11.52 49.67 -35.12
CA ALA A 22 10.84 50.71 -34.36
C ALA A 22 11.63 51.99 -34.23
N HIS A 23 12.81 52.13 -34.88
CA HIS A 23 13.74 53.26 -34.77
C HIS A 23 14.19 53.61 -33.34
N ILE A 24 14.04 52.67 -32.41
CA ILE A 24 14.48 52.85 -31.03
C ILE A 24 15.96 52.57 -30.87
N TRP A 25 16.51 51.68 -31.71
CA TRP A 25 17.93 51.31 -31.67
C TRP A 25 18.43 50.95 -33.07
N VAL A 26 19.49 51.58 -33.55
CA VAL A 26 20.03 51.37 -34.90
C VAL A 26 21.15 50.33 -34.84
N VAL A 27 20.85 49.12 -35.29
CA VAL A 27 21.85 48.03 -35.44
C VAL A 27 21.99 47.70 -36.92
N PRO A 28 23.22 47.63 -37.46
CA PRO A 28 23.43 47.26 -38.88
C PRO A 28 22.80 45.91 -39.20
N HIS A 29 21.96 45.85 -40.23
CA HIS A 29 21.23 44.61 -40.62
C HIS A 29 22.15 43.41 -40.84
N LYS A 30 23.34 43.61 -41.45
CA LYS A 30 24.34 42.54 -41.63
C LYS A 30 24.81 41.95 -40.30
N PHE A 31 24.95 42.78 -39.29
CA PHE A 31 25.37 42.35 -37.95
C PHE A 31 24.24 41.58 -37.22
N SER A 32 23.01 42.05 -37.32
CA SER A 32 21.84 41.36 -36.75
C SER A 32 21.66 39.98 -37.38
N LEU A 33 21.84 39.86 -38.70
CA LEU A 33 21.80 38.56 -39.40
C LEU A 33 22.91 37.60 -38.95
N ALA A 34 24.13 38.12 -38.75
CA ALA A 34 25.25 37.32 -38.27
C ALA A 34 24.98 36.76 -36.87
N ILE A 35 24.41 37.58 -35.97
CA ILE A 35 24.04 37.15 -34.63
C ILE A 35 22.96 36.07 -34.66
N ILE A 36 21.91 36.23 -35.46
CA ILE A 36 20.86 35.21 -35.65
C ILE A 36 21.48 33.91 -36.16
N ALA A 37 22.35 33.99 -37.16
CA ALA A 37 22.99 32.79 -37.73
C ALA A 37 23.84 32.04 -36.69
N VAL A 38 24.65 32.73 -35.91
CA VAL A 38 25.48 32.17 -34.84
C VAL A 38 24.61 31.55 -33.73
N SER A 39 23.56 32.24 -33.30
CA SER A 39 22.65 31.75 -32.26
C SER A 39 21.90 30.51 -32.70
N LEU A 40 21.32 30.49 -33.90
CA LEU A 40 20.64 29.33 -34.47
C LEU A 40 21.58 28.14 -34.66
N PHE A 41 22.77 28.36 -35.23
CA PHE A 41 23.77 27.32 -35.43
C PHE A 41 24.20 26.68 -34.11
N SER A 42 24.51 27.49 -33.11
CA SER A 42 24.87 27.02 -31.79
C SER A 42 23.72 26.22 -31.12
N SER A 43 22.48 26.70 -31.24
CA SER A 43 21.29 26.00 -30.67
C SER A 43 21.04 24.66 -31.38
N ILE A 44 21.23 24.59 -32.70
CA ILE A 44 21.07 23.32 -33.45
C ILE A 44 22.15 22.32 -33.04
N ILE A 45 23.39 22.73 -32.91
CA ILE A 45 24.49 21.86 -32.47
C ILE A 45 24.20 21.34 -31.03
N ASP A 46 23.85 22.21 -30.12
CA ASP A 46 23.49 21.80 -28.76
C ASP A 46 22.33 20.81 -28.73
N TYR A 47 21.28 21.05 -29.53
CA TYR A 47 20.15 20.14 -29.65
C TYR A 47 20.55 18.73 -30.12
N ILE A 48 21.38 18.67 -31.20
CA ILE A 48 21.89 17.41 -31.77
C ILE A 48 22.74 16.67 -30.72
N LEU A 49 23.64 17.37 -30.05
CA LEU A 49 24.53 16.80 -29.05
C LEU A 49 23.75 16.28 -27.80
N ILE A 50 22.72 17.00 -27.35
CA ILE A 50 21.85 16.55 -26.25
C ILE A 50 21.06 15.32 -26.68
N LYS A 51 20.48 15.30 -27.88
CA LYS A 51 19.65 14.19 -28.36
C LYS A 51 20.46 12.90 -28.58
N THR A 52 21.72 13.01 -28.97
CA THR A 52 22.59 11.85 -29.20
C THR A 52 23.09 11.21 -27.90
N GLY A 53 22.98 11.89 -26.78
CA GLY A 53 23.46 11.42 -25.46
C GLY A 53 24.97 11.20 -25.38
N LYS A 54 25.67 11.42 -26.50
CA LYS A 54 27.13 11.31 -26.60
C LYS A 54 27.77 12.66 -26.28
N PHE A 55 28.90 12.62 -25.57
CA PHE A 55 29.69 13.82 -25.27
C PHE A 55 29.07 14.87 -24.35
N GLN A 56 28.33 14.45 -23.30
CA GLN A 56 27.72 15.39 -22.33
C GLN A 56 28.69 16.46 -21.80
N LYS A 57 29.97 16.12 -21.58
CA LYS A 57 31.00 17.11 -21.20
C LYS A 57 31.27 18.13 -22.32
N PHE A 58 31.28 17.71 -23.56
CA PHE A 58 31.50 18.58 -24.69
C PHE A 58 30.34 19.57 -24.90
N VAL A 59 29.10 19.12 -24.77
CA VAL A 59 27.89 19.97 -24.79
C VAL A 59 28.00 21.11 -23.79
N MET A 60 28.46 20.77 -22.59
CA MET A 60 28.63 21.73 -21.49
C MET A 60 29.63 22.83 -21.84
N TYR A 61 30.80 22.47 -22.40
CA TYR A 61 31.83 23.45 -22.82
C TYR A 61 31.37 24.24 -24.02
N PHE A 62 30.83 23.58 -25.03
CA PHE A 62 30.40 24.21 -26.27
C PHE A 62 29.35 25.30 -26.05
N GLY A 63 28.29 24.99 -25.31
CA GLY A 63 27.18 25.94 -25.01
C GLY A 63 27.67 27.20 -24.29
N LEU A 64 28.61 27.08 -23.35
CA LEU A 64 29.13 28.22 -22.62
C LEU A 64 30.14 29.02 -23.42
N ILE A 65 30.99 28.35 -24.22
CA ILE A 65 31.93 29.03 -25.16
C ILE A 65 31.15 29.79 -26.25
N ALA A 66 30.10 29.18 -26.78
CA ALA A 66 29.21 29.81 -27.75
C ALA A 66 28.51 31.04 -27.15
N THR A 67 28.06 30.95 -25.92
CA THR A 67 27.44 32.09 -25.19
C THR A 67 28.47 33.18 -24.93
N SER A 68 29.71 32.87 -24.56
CA SER A 68 30.80 33.85 -24.40
C SER A 68 31.14 34.56 -25.72
N ALA A 69 31.27 33.81 -26.82
CA ALA A 69 31.51 34.39 -28.16
C ALA A 69 30.34 35.27 -28.60
N PHE A 70 29.09 34.89 -28.30
CA PHE A 70 27.93 35.70 -28.61
C PHE A 70 27.92 37.01 -27.81
N VAL A 71 28.25 37.00 -26.52
CA VAL A 71 28.37 38.19 -25.69
C VAL A 71 29.52 39.09 -26.22
N MET A 72 30.63 38.50 -26.63
CA MET A 72 31.75 39.23 -27.25
C MET A 72 31.31 39.96 -28.52
N LEU A 73 30.58 39.28 -29.42
CA LEU A 73 30.05 39.88 -30.64
C LEU A 73 29.12 41.05 -30.36
N LEU A 74 28.21 40.90 -29.41
CA LEU A 74 27.32 41.98 -28.97
C LEU A 74 28.10 43.18 -28.41
N GLY A 75 29.13 42.92 -27.63
CA GLY A 75 30.00 43.94 -27.07
C GLY A 75 30.83 44.73 -28.08
N SER A 76 31.26 44.09 -29.17
CA SER A 76 32.15 44.69 -30.14
C SER A 76 31.54 45.87 -30.91
N LYS A 77 30.21 46.00 -30.98
CA LYS A 77 29.49 47.03 -31.77
C LYS A 77 28.68 48.05 -30.91
N ASN A 78 29.04 48.22 -29.67
CA ASN A 78 28.35 49.18 -28.74
C ASN A 78 26.85 48.90 -28.52
N VAL A 79 26.40 47.67 -28.78
CA VAL A 79 24.99 47.35 -28.78
C VAL A 79 24.41 47.19 -27.34
N ILE A 80 25.27 46.94 -26.35
CA ILE A 80 24.81 46.72 -24.93
C ILE A 80 25.85 47.30 -23.96
N ILE A 81 25.40 47.77 -22.81
CA ILE A 81 26.24 48.09 -21.65
C ILE A 81 26.90 46.78 -21.19
N LEU A 82 28.18 46.63 -21.42
CA LEU A 82 28.95 45.41 -21.42
C LEU A 82 29.04 44.70 -20.04
N SER A 83 29.01 45.45 -18.94
CA SER A 83 29.36 44.99 -17.62
C SER A 83 28.47 43.83 -17.11
N ILE A 84 27.16 43.95 -17.26
CA ILE A 84 26.22 42.92 -16.76
C ILE A 84 26.23 41.65 -17.61
N SER A 85 26.35 41.79 -18.94
CA SER A 85 26.33 40.68 -19.91
C SER A 85 27.46 39.68 -19.68
N TYR A 86 28.64 40.16 -19.27
CA TYR A 86 29.80 39.33 -19.02
C TYR A 86 29.73 38.51 -17.73
N GLY A 87 28.92 38.94 -16.76
CA GLY A 87 28.66 38.18 -15.53
C GLY A 87 27.77 36.92 -15.72
N ILE A 88 26.90 36.95 -16.73
CA ILE A 88 25.92 35.90 -16.97
C ILE A 88 26.56 34.52 -17.23
N VAL A 89 27.59 34.47 -18.11
CA VAL A 89 28.24 33.19 -18.46
C VAL A 89 28.95 32.53 -17.30
N PRO A 90 29.71 33.22 -16.44
CA PRO A 90 30.27 32.70 -15.22
C PRO A 90 29.21 32.13 -14.27
N PHE A 91 28.10 32.84 -14.05
CA PHE A 91 27.02 32.35 -13.16
C PHE A 91 26.33 31.11 -13.73
N ILE A 92 26.07 31.05 -15.05
CA ILE A 92 25.53 29.85 -15.69
C ILE A 92 26.47 28.65 -15.48
N SER A 93 27.81 28.89 -15.55
CA SER A 93 28.79 27.83 -15.34
C SER A 93 28.73 27.19 -13.95
N CYS A 94 28.24 27.92 -12.94
CA CYS A 94 28.07 27.41 -11.58
C CYS A 94 27.02 26.27 -11.54
N LEU A 95 26.05 26.24 -12.46
CA LEU A 95 25.02 25.18 -12.52
C LEU A 95 25.60 23.81 -12.85
N TYR A 96 26.84 23.73 -13.31
CA TYR A 96 27.54 22.47 -13.55
C TYR A 96 28.27 21.91 -12.34
N TYR A 97 28.16 22.58 -11.17
CA TYR A 97 28.69 22.12 -9.87
C TYR A 97 30.18 21.79 -9.87
N ASN A 98 30.98 22.35 -10.81
CA ASN A 98 32.38 22.07 -10.96
C ASN A 98 33.23 23.33 -10.92
N LYS A 99 33.96 23.56 -9.81
CA LYS A 99 34.80 24.74 -9.57
C LYS A 99 35.93 24.94 -10.60
N LYS A 100 36.54 23.85 -11.10
CA LYS A 100 37.59 23.93 -12.11
C LYS A 100 36.99 24.41 -13.44
N PHE A 101 35.90 23.82 -13.84
CA PHE A 101 35.14 24.21 -15.01
C PHE A 101 34.70 25.67 -14.95
N THR A 102 34.08 26.09 -13.85
CA THR A 102 33.66 27.47 -13.61
C THR A 102 34.86 28.44 -13.71
N SER A 103 36.03 28.08 -13.19
CA SER A 103 37.23 28.91 -13.27
C SER A 103 37.74 29.07 -14.72
N ILE A 104 37.72 27.99 -15.51
CA ILE A 104 38.13 28.01 -16.93
C ILE A 104 37.18 28.92 -17.74
N ILE A 105 35.88 28.77 -17.54
CA ILE A 105 34.86 29.58 -18.23
C ILE A 105 35.00 31.05 -17.83
N ASN A 106 35.25 31.37 -16.56
CA ASN A 106 35.53 32.74 -16.15
C ASN A 106 36.74 33.33 -16.86
N LEU A 107 37.84 32.56 -16.96
CA LEU A 107 39.04 33.02 -17.68
C LEU A 107 38.78 33.27 -19.16
N LEU A 108 38.09 32.34 -19.83
CA LEU A 108 37.74 32.49 -21.23
C LEU A 108 36.84 33.70 -21.46
N ASN A 109 35.87 33.91 -20.57
CA ASN A 109 34.99 35.05 -20.61
C ASN A 109 35.76 36.38 -20.43
N TYR A 110 36.68 36.42 -19.47
CA TYR A 110 37.55 37.59 -19.26
C TYR A 110 38.41 37.87 -20.48
N LEU A 111 39.04 36.87 -21.10
CA LEU A 111 39.82 37.03 -22.32
C LEU A 111 38.96 37.59 -23.50
N SER A 112 37.72 37.13 -23.61
CA SER A 112 36.77 37.63 -24.60
C SER A 112 36.46 39.11 -24.38
N VAL A 113 36.28 39.53 -23.15
CA VAL A 113 36.05 40.93 -22.75
C VAL A 113 37.31 41.76 -23.07
N PHE A 114 38.48 41.27 -22.67
CA PHE A 114 39.76 41.95 -22.91
C PHE A 114 39.98 42.23 -24.38
N ILE A 115 39.78 41.23 -25.26
CA ILE A 115 39.89 41.37 -26.72
C ILE A 115 38.87 42.41 -27.23
N THR A 116 37.67 42.40 -26.75
CA THR A 116 36.62 43.35 -27.10
C THR A 116 37.08 44.81 -26.81
N TYR A 117 37.69 45.03 -25.65
CA TYR A 117 38.20 46.39 -25.29
C TYR A 117 39.40 46.83 -26.12
N ILE A 118 40.29 45.88 -26.53
CA ILE A 118 41.36 46.21 -27.49
C ILE A 118 40.76 46.68 -28.82
N ILE A 119 39.75 45.99 -29.32
CA ILE A 119 39.09 46.38 -30.59
C ILE A 119 38.44 47.75 -30.44
N LYS A 120 37.70 47.96 -29.37
CA LYS A 120 36.99 49.20 -29.10
C LYS A 120 37.92 50.39 -28.88
N SER A 121 39.05 50.23 -28.22
CA SER A 121 39.98 51.34 -27.95
C SER A 121 40.43 52.07 -29.23
N ARG A 122 40.37 51.42 -30.37
CA ARG A 122 40.67 52.01 -31.67
C ARG A 122 39.51 52.77 -32.31
N GLU A 123 38.26 52.32 -32.02
CA GLU A 123 37.04 52.92 -32.62
C GLU A 123 36.50 54.12 -31.81
N ILE A 124 36.66 54.12 -30.50
CA ILE A 124 36.04 55.13 -29.59
C ILE A 124 36.99 56.27 -29.25
N HIS A 125 38.29 56.05 -29.44
CA HIS A 125 39.31 57.05 -29.12
C HIS A 125 39.01 58.47 -29.67
N GLU A 126 38.57 58.59 -30.92
CA GLU A 126 38.29 59.89 -31.51
C GLU A 126 37.18 60.65 -30.82
N ILE A 127 36.15 59.97 -30.31
CA ILE A 127 35.00 60.52 -29.61
C ILE A 127 35.39 60.97 -28.18
N ASP A 128 36.07 60.09 -27.44
CA ASP A 128 36.45 60.38 -26.05
C ASP A 128 37.53 61.46 -25.92
N VAL A 129 38.43 61.52 -26.91
CA VAL A 129 39.40 62.64 -27.02
C VAL A 129 38.70 63.99 -27.31
N TYR A 130 37.65 63.98 -28.14
CA TYR A 130 36.87 65.17 -28.41
C TYR A 130 36.18 65.74 -27.17
N TYR A 131 35.68 64.88 -26.28
CA TYR A 131 35.03 65.25 -25.03
C TYR A 131 36.01 65.38 -23.85
N GLY A 132 37.31 65.15 -24.04
CA GLY A 132 38.32 65.27 -22.98
C GLY A 132 38.34 64.17 -21.95
N TYR A 133 37.72 63.04 -22.22
CA TYR A 133 37.69 61.90 -21.27
C TYR A 133 38.95 61.02 -21.34
N ALA A 134 39.72 61.02 -22.44
CA ALA A 134 41.00 60.37 -22.59
C ALA A 134 41.91 61.11 -23.57
N GLN A 135 43.22 61.20 -23.28
CA GLN A 135 44.21 61.88 -24.16
C GLN A 135 44.76 60.97 -25.25
N SER A 136 44.59 59.64 -25.07
CA SER A 136 45.07 58.66 -26.07
C SER A 136 44.21 57.39 -25.95
N SER A 137 44.22 56.56 -27.06
CA SER A 137 43.57 55.24 -27.05
C SER A 137 44.16 54.28 -26.00
N VAL A 138 45.42 54.47 -25.63
CA VAL A 138 46.07 53.68 -24.58
C VAL A 138 45.57 54.08 -23.20
N GLU A 139 45.39 55.36 -22.91
CA GLU A 139 44.86 55.84 -21.65
C GLU A 139 43.38 55.40 -21.46
N TRP A 140 42.57 55.50 -22.49
CA TRP A 140 41.20 54.99 -22.51
C TRP A 140 41.15 53.50 -22.20
N PHE A 141 41.99 52.70 -22.87
CA PHE A 141 42.07 51.24 -22.65
C PHE A 141 42.47 50.91 -21.20
N ILE A 142 43.53 51.57 -20.68
CA ILE A 142 44.03 51.31 -19.33
C ILE A 142 42.93 51.63 -18.25
N SER A 143 42.23 52.74 -18.38
CA SER A 143 41.20 53.14 -17.42
C SER A 143 40.06 52.12 -17.34
N HIS A 144 39.62 51.58 -18.48
CA HIS A 144 38.53 50.62 -18.54
C HIS A 144 38.99 49.22 -18.16
N ILE A 145 40.20 48.78 -18.51
CA ILE A 145 40.67 47.44 -18.20
C ILE A 145 40.90 47.23 -16.70
N ILE A 146 41.27 48.27 -15.97
CA ILE A 146 41.43 48.22 -14.53
C ILE A 146 40.08 47.85 -13.85
N GLY A 147 39.00 48.54 -14.23
CA GLY A 147 37.66 48.28 -13.71
C GLY A 147 37.20 46.85 -14.00
N ILE A 148 37.36 46.42 -15.27
CA ILE A 148 36.99 45.06 -15.70
C ILE A 148 37.83 43.97 -14.98
N THR A 149 39.08 44.25 -14.73
CA THR A 149 39.92 43.29 -13.99
C THR A 149 39.45 43.10 -12.57
N ILE A 150 39.06 44.18 -11.91
CA ILE A 150 38.48 44.14 -10.55
C ILE A 150 37.15 43.35 -10.59
N GLU A 151 36.26 43.64 -11.54
CA GLU A 151 34.99 42.91 -11.72
C GLU A 151 35.25 41.43 -11.99
N PHE A 152 36.22 41.07 -12.81
CA PHE A 152 36.61 39.67 -13.09
C PHE A 152 36.99 38.93 -11.81
N PHE A 153 37.84 39.49 -10.98
CA PHE A 153 38.22 38.84 -9.72
C PHE A 153 37.02 38.66 -8.79
N PHE A 154 36.13 39.66 -8.69
CA PHE A 154 34.92 39.55 -7.93
C PHE A 154 34.01 38.44 -8.43
N VAL A 155 33.71 38.41 -9.72
CA VAL A 155 32.88 37.38 -10.38
C VAL A 155 33.51 35.99 -10.22
N LEU A 156 34.87 35.90 -10.36
CA LEU A 156 35.58 34.65 -10.17
C LEU A 156 35.43 34.12 -8.72
N LEU A 157 35.56 34.96 -7.70
CA LEU A 157 35.41 34.57 -6.31
C LEU A 157 33.98 34.12 -6.02
N VAL A 158 32.99 34.90 -6.42
CA VAL A 158 31.58 34.61 -6.17
C VAL A 158 31.14 33.32 -6.90
N SER A 159 31.49 33.21 -8.18
CA SER A 159 31.14 32.02 -8.97
C SER A 159 31.79 30.74 -8.43
N ARG A 160 33.05 30.81 -7.99
CA ARG A 160 33.72 29.65 -7.33
C ARG A 160 33.07 29.28 -6.00
N TYR A 161 32.67 30.27 -5.18
CA TYR A 161 31.97 30.05 -3.94
C TYR A 161 30.63 29.36 -4.20
N ILE A 162 29.81 29.88 -5.11
CA ILE A 162 28.53 29.32 -5.48
C ILE A 162 28.70 27.89 -6.00
N SER A 163 29.63 27.66 -6.95
CA SER A 163 29.89 26.34 -7.50
C SER A 163 30.29 25.32 -6.43
N ARG A 164 31.15 25.72 -5.47
CA ARG A 164 31.54 24.86 -4.36
C ARG A 164 30.35 24.52 -3.47
N ARG A 165 29.54 25.53 -3.11
CA ARG A 165 28.38 25.36 -2.23
C ARG A 165 27.34 24.43 -2.87
N MET A 166 27.05 24.65 -4.14
CA MET A 166 26.11 23.82 -4.89
C MET A 166 26.60 22.35 -4.99
N HIS A 167 27.90 22.13 -5.23
CA HIS A 167 28.46 20.78 -5.28
C HIS A 167 28.26 20.03 -3.96
N THR A 168 28.61 20.66 -2.83
CA THR A 168 28.41 20.07 -1.50
C THR A 168 26.93 19.78 -1.22
N THR A 169 26.04 20.71 -1.59
CA THR A 169 24.60 20.51 -1.40
C THR A 169 24.08 19.34 -2.22
N LEU A 170 24.53 19.20 -3.49
CA LEU A 170 24.15 18.09 -4.34
C LEU A 170 24.61 16.74 -3.79
N GLU A 171 25.86 16.65 -3.31
CA GLU A 171 26.38 15.44 -2.68
C GLU A 171 25.55 15.04 -1.45
N ASN A 172 25.18 16.02 -0.61
CA ASN A 172 24.34 15.76 0.56
C ASN A 172 22.94 15.29 0.16
N LEU A 173 22.33 15.90 -0.88
CA LEU A 173 21.03 15.47 -1.37
C LEU A 173 21.05 14.03 -1.91
N ILE A 174 22.12 13.66 -2.65
CA ILE A 174 22.28 12.27 -3.14
C ILE A 174 22.39 11.30 -1.96
N LYS A 175 23.18 11.60 -0.93
CA LYS A 175 23.30 10.76 0.27
C LYS A 175 21.95 10.59 0.97
N ILE A 176 21.23 11.69 1.19
CA ILE A 176 19.89 11.64 1.81
C ILE A 176 18.93 10.80 0.98
N GLN A 177 18.97 10.91 -0.33
CA GLN A 177 18.14 10.12 -1.23
C GLN A 177 18.46 8.62 -1.12
N ASP A 178 19.74 8.25 -1.11
CA ASP A 178 20.19 6.85 -0.95
C ASP A 178 19.78 6.27 0.42
N GLU A 179 19.93 7.04 1.49
CA GLU A 179 19.49 6.64 2.83
C GLU A 179 17.98 6.44 2.89
N LYS A 180 17.22 7.36 2.29
CA LYS A 180 15.77 7.26 2.20
C LYS A 180 15.32 6.01 1.44
N GLU A 181 15.96 5.69 0.33
CA GLU A 181 15.65 4.46 -0.43
C GLU A 181 15.96 3.20 0.39
N LYS A 182 17.08 3.15 1.11
CA LYS A 182 17.42 2.02 1.99
C LYS A 182 16.38 1.85 3.09
N THR A 183 16.01 2.94 3.75
CA THR A 183 14.99 2.93 4.82
C THR A 183 13.65 2.46 4.30
N ASN A 184 13.22 2.95 3.14
CA ASN A 184 11.97 2.50 2.53
C ASN A 184 11.98 0.99 2.22
N ARG A 185 13.08 0.45 1.65
CA ARG A 185 13.20 -0.99 1.39
C ARG A 185 13.15 -1.83 2.68
N GLN A 186 13.75 -1.34 3.76
CA GLN A 186 13.66 -2.00 5.08
C GLN A 186 12.23 -1.98 5.61
N LEU A 187 11.55 -0.83 5.53
CA LEU A 187 10.16 -0.68 5.96
C LEU A 187 9.21 -1.61 5.20
N TYR A 188 9.36 -1.73 3.88
CA TYR A 188 8.57 -2.67 3.08
C TYR A 188 8.77 -4.12 3.55
N ARG A 189 10.02 -4.56 3.76
CA ARG A 189 10.31 -5.92 4.26
C ARG A 189 9.73 -6.16 5.65
N GLN A 190 9.83 -5.19 6.55
CA GLN A 190 9.23 -5.29 7.88
C GLN A 190 7.70 -5.40 7.80
N ASN A 191 7.07 -4.62 6.93
CA ASN A 191 5.62 -4.66 6.75
C ASN A 191 5.16 -6.02 6.20
N GLU A 192 5.84 -6.58 5.19
CA GLU A 192 5.56 -7.93 4.67
C GLU A 192 5.69 -9.00 5.77
N ASN A 193 6.75 -8.93 6.57
CA ASN A 193 6.95 -9.86 7.67
C ASN A 193 5.86 -9.72 8.74
N ASN A 194 5.45 -8.49 9.07
CA ASN A 194 4.39 -8.24 10.04
C ASN A 194 3.04 -8.81 9.56
N ILE A 195 2.71 -8.63 8.28
CA ILE A 195 1.49 -9.20 7.68
C ILE A 195 1.54 -10.73 7.78
N LYS A 196 2.67 -11.36 7.44
CA LYS A 196 2.84 -12.81 7.54
C LYS A 196 2.67 -13.30 8.98
N LEU A 197 3.36 -12.65 9.92
CA LEU A 197 3.30 -13.01 11.35
C LEU A 197 1.89 -12.88 11.91
N ASN A 198 1.18 -11.80 11.56
CA ASN A 198 -0.21 -11.60 11.98
C ASN A 198 -1.14 -12.69 11.44
N ASN A 199 -0.95 -13.12 10.19
CA ASN A 199 -1.72 -14.22 9.62
C ASN A 199 -1.42 -15.56 10.31
N GLU A 200 -0.15 -15.86 10.58
CA GLU A 200 0.26 -17.05 11.33
C GLU A 200 -0.31 -17.04 12.75
N LEU A 201 -0.29 -15.90 13.41
CA LEU A 201 -0.87 -15.73 14.75
C LEU A 201 -2.38 -15.99 14.74
N LYS A 202 -3.13 -15.44 13.78
CA LYS A 202 -4.56 -15.69 13.62
C LYS A 202 -4.86 -17.18 13.45
N ILE A 203 -4.15 -17.84 12.53
CA ILE A 203 -4.32 -19.29 12.30
C ILE A 203 -4.05 -20.05 13.58
N THR A 204 -2.99 -19.74 14.30
CA THR A 204 -2.63 -20.40 15.55
C THR A 204 -3.69 -20.17 16.63
N GLN A 205 -4.24 -18.97 16.77
CA GLN A 205 -5.33 -18.68 17.69
C GLN A 205 -6.56 -19.56 17.39
N PHE A 206 -6.98 -19.65 16.13
CA PHE A 206 -8.12 -20.49 15.74
C PHE A 206 -7.85 -21.98 15.97
N ASN A 207 -6.64 -22.46 15.69
CA ASN A 207 -6.27 -23.85 15.96
C ASN A 207 -6.29 -24.18 17.46
N ILE A 208 -5.82 -23.28 18.31
CA ILE A 208 -5.88 -23.45 19.76
C ILE A 208 -7.34 -23.49 20.24
N ILE A 209 -8.20 -22.59 19.76
CA ILE A 209 -9.62 -22.57 20.10
C ILE A 209 -10.27 -23.90 19.69
N GLN A 210 -10.02 -24.36 18.48
CA GLN A 210 -10.52 -25.63 17.99
C GLN A 210 -10.04 -26.80 18.85
N PHE A 211 -8.75 -26.86 19.15
CA PHE A 211 -8.16 -27.90 20.00
C PHE A 211 -8.78 -27.89 21.41
N VAL A 212 -8.88 -26.73 22.05
CA VAL A 212 -9.50 -26.61 23.37
C VAL A 212 -10.97 -27.06 23.32
N SER A 213 -11.73 -26.66 22.30
CA SER A 213 -13.13 -27.09 22.14
C SER A 213 -13.26 -28.61 21.97
N GLN A 214 -12.33 -29.22 21.21
CA GLN A 214 -12.30 -30.70 21.05
C GLN A 214 -11.96 -31.40 22.37
N VAL A 215 -10.98 -30.90 23.13
CA VAL A 215 -10.60 -31.47 24.42
C VAL A 215 -11.73 -31.36 25.42
N LEU A 216 -12.37 -30.21 25.52
CA LEU A 216 -13.52 -29.99 26.40
C LEU A 216 -14.73 -30.83 25.98
N GLY A 217 -14.93 -30.95 24.66
CA GLY A 217 -15.97 -31.82 24.10
C GLY A 217 -15.74 -33.32 24.24
N SER A 218 -14.52 -33.78 24.54
CA SER A 218 -14.24 -35.20 24.75
C SER A 218 -14.89 -35.78 26.03
N HIS A 219 -15.33 -34.92 26.93
CA HIS A 219 -16.16 -35.35 28.07
C HIS A 219 -17.61 -35.71 27.67
N ASP A 220 -18.10 -35.20 26.57
CA ASP A 220 -19.36 -35.60 25.94
C ASP A 220 -19.02 -36.59 24.80
N LEU A 221 -19.48 -37.82 24.90
CA LEU A 221 -19.16 -38.95 23.99
C LEU A 221 -19.42 -38.65 22.50
N PHE A 222 -20.04 -37.51 22.16
CA PHE A 222 -20.47 -37.12 20.80
C PHE A 222 -19.85 -35.86 20.27
N THR A 223 -19.13 -35.07 21.10
CA THR A 223 -18.86 -33.66 20.78
C THR A 223 -17.79 -33.44 19.73
N GLY A 224 -16.82 -34.33 19.57
CA GLY A 224 -15.68 -34.08 18.61
C GLY A 224 -16.12 -34.05 17.15
N ARG A 225 -17.09 -34.88 16.74
CA ARG A 225 -17.63 -34.96 15.39
C ARG A 225 -18.67 -33.88 15.14
N HIS A 226 -19.59 -33.70 16.06
CA HIS A 226 -20.65 -32.71 16.05
C HIS A 226 -20.12 -31.31 15.83
N VAL A 227 -19.02 -30.92 16.46
CA VAL A 227 -18.39 -29.61 16.33
C VAL A 227 -17.88 -29.37 14.92
N THR A 228 -17.32 -30.39 14.27
CA THR A 228 -16.84 -30.26 12.88
C THR A 228 -18.00 -30.16 11.89
N HIS A 229 -19.06 -30.93 12.11
CA HIS A 229 -20.26 -30.94 11.25
C HIS A 229 -20.98 -29.60 11.36
N THR A 230 -21.27 -29.13 12.57
CA THR A 230 -22.00 -27.87 12.82
C THR A 230 -21.25 -26.68 12.24
N LYS A 231 -19.92 -26.62 12.34
CA LYS A 231 -19.10 -25.62 11.64
C LYS A 231 -19.42 -25.57 10.15
N LYS A 232 -19.43 -26.74 9.51
CA LYS A 232 -19.64 -26.83 8.05
C LYS A 232 -21.08 -26.48 7.67
N TYR A 233 -22.05 -26.89 8.47
CA TYR A 233 -23.45 -26.54 8.24
C TYR A 233 -23.70 -25.05 8.42
N VAL A 234 -23.09 -24.40 9.41
CA VAL A 234 -23.12 -22.93 9.54
C VAL A 234 -22.60 -22.24 8.28
N GLU A 235 -21.45 -22.71 7.76
CA GLU A 235 -20.89 -22.16 6.50
C GLU A 235 -21.87 -22.31 5.32
N ILE A 236 -22.45 -23.51 5.15
CA ILE A 236 -23.39 -23.80 4.07
C ILE A 236 -24.64 -22.92 4.19
N ILE A 237 -25.20 -22.79 5.38
CA ILE A 237 -26.39 -21.96 5.65
C ILE A 237 -26.09 -20.47 5.35
N CYS A 238 -24.95 -19.95 5.83
CA CYS A 238 -24.55 -18.58 5.57
C CYS A 238 -24.40 -18.28 4.07
N LEU A 239 -23.69 -19.16 3.34
CA LEU A 239 -23.50 -19.02 1.90
C LEU A 239 -24.86 -19.04 1.17
N LYS A 240 -25.76 -19.94 1.57
CA LYS A 240 -27.07 -20.06 0.95
C LYS A 240 -27.97 -18.85 1.22
N LEU A 241 -28.00 -18.37 2.47
CA LEU A 241 -28.71 -17.13 2.80
C LEU A 241 -28.26 -15.96 1.94
N ARG A 242 -26.95 -15.80 1.76
CA ARG A 242 -26.36 -14.77 0.88
C ARG A 242 -26.76 -14.95 -0.60
N GLU A 243 -26.74 -16.19 -1.10
CA GLU A 243 -27.22 -16.54 -2.46
C GLU A 243 -28.69 -16.20 -2.66
N MET A 244 -29.52 -16.40 -1.63
CA MET A 244 -30.95 -16.07 -1.63
C MET A 244 -31.23 -14.56 -1.48
N GLY A 245 -30.19 -13.72 -1.32
CA GLY A 245 -30.34 -12.28 -1.14
C GLY A 245 -30.59 -11.83 0.30
N HIS A 246 -30.49 -12.73 1.29
CA HIS A 246 -30.67 -12.42 2.70
C HIS A 246 -29.32 -12.07 3.36
N TYR A 247 -29.32 -11.03 4.21
CA TYR A 247 -28.19 -10.64 5.06
C TYR A 247 -26.86 -10.41 4.31
N GLN A 248 -26.90 -10.00 3.04
CA GLN A 248 -25.71 -9.85 2.17
C GLN A 248 -24.66 -8.92 2.78
N GLU A 249 -25.09 -7.83 3.43
CA GLU A 249 -24.18 -6.87 4.06
C GLU A 249 -23.47 -7.45 5.31
N ILE A 250 -24.11 -8.42 5.98
CA ILE A 250 -23.57 -9.07 7.19
C ILE A 250 -22.74 -10.30 6.81
N LEU A 251 -23.22 -11.11 5.86
CA LEU A 251 -22.63 -12.38 5.46
C LEU A 251 -21.53 -12.20 4.40
N THR A 252 -20.53 -11.38 4.70
CA THR A 252 -19.29 -11.28 3.88
C THR A 252 -18.45 -12.56 4.03
N ASP A 253 -17.48 -12.78 3.13
CA ASP A 253 -16.61 -13.97 3.22
C ASP A 253 -15.82 -14.01 4.54
N GLU A 254 -15.44 -12.85 5.07
CA GLU A 254 -14.78 -12.75 6.35
C GLU A 254 -15.71 -13.11 7.50
N ASN A 255 -16.92 -12.56 7.54
CA ASN A 255 -17.89 -12.84 8.58
C ASN A 255 -18.38 -14.30 8.54
N ILE A 256 -18.58 -14.88 7.34
CA ILE A 256 -18.93 -16.30 7.21
C ILE A 256 -17.86 -17.19 7.86
N ARG A 257 -16.57 -16.86 7.66
CA ARG A 257 -15.48 -17.57 8.33
C ARG A 257 -15.53 -17.43 9.86
N LEU A 258 -15.86 -16.23 10.36
CA LEU A 258 -16.02 -16.01 11.80
C LEU A 258 -17.21 -16.79 12.36
N PHE A 259 -18.38 -16.76 11.70
CA PHE A 259 -19.57 -17.54 12.08
C PHE A 259 -19.25 -19.03 12.14
N SER A 260 -18.65 -19.55 11.07
CA SER A 260 -18.24 -20.96 10.98
C SER A 260 -17.25 -21.34 12.09
N SER A 261 -16.26 -20.50 12.38
CA SER A 261 -15.26 -20.75 13.43
C SER A 261 -15.84 -20.64 14.83
N ALA A 262 -16.77 -19.71 15.07
CA ALA A 262 -17.43 -19.53 16.36
C ALA A 262 -18.37 -20.70 16.72
N ALA A 263 -18.86 -21.43 15.70
CA ALA A 263 -19.71 -22.61 15.92
C ALA A 263 -19.05 -23.69 16.80
N PHE A 264 -17.69 -23.75 16.82
CA PHE A 264 -16.98 -24.66 17.74
C PHE A 264 -17.29 -24.43 19.22
N LEU A 265 -17.69 -23.20 19.57
CA LEU A 265 -17.80 -22.76 20.96
C LEU A 265 -19.24 -22.72 21.47
N HIS A 266 -20.26 -23.08 20.66
CA HIS A 266 -21.65 -22.95 21.07
C HIS A 266 -21.98 -23.72 22.33
N ASP A 267 -21.38 -24.87 22.49
CA ASP A 267 -21.59 -25.81 23.59
C ASP A 267 -20.51 -25.80 24.70
N ILE A 268 -19.58 -24.82 24.66
CA ILE A 268 -18.41 -24.74 25.57
C ILE A 268 -18.83 -24.80 27.05
N GLY A 269 -20.02 -24.32 27.40
CA GLY A 269 -20.54 -24.30 28.75
C GLY A 269 -20.91 -25.67 29.29
N LYS A 270 -21.00 -26.71 28.48
CA LYS A 270 -21.22 -28.09 28.91
C LYS A 270 -20.17 -28.61 29.89
N VAL A 271 -18.98 -27.98 29.88
CA VAL A 271 -17.90 -28.28 30.84
C VAL A 271 -18.33 -28.08 32.30
N HIS A 272 -19.32 -27.26 32.54
CA HIS A 272 -19.89 -27.03 33.88
C HIS A 272 -21.05 -27.96 34.22
N ILE A 273 -21.50 -28.78 33.28
CA ILE A 273 -22.58 -29.73 33.51
C ILE A 273 -22.00 -31.02 34.12
N PRO A 274 -22.52 -31.51 35.25
CA PRO A 274 -22.06 -32.76 35.83
C PRO A 274 -22.15 -33.92 34.82
N GLU A 275 -21.13 -34.74 34.77
CA GLU A 275 -21.03 -35.89 33.84
C GLU A 275 -22.21 -36.85 33.94
N ALA A 276 -22.72 -37.06 35.16
CA ALA A 276 -23.92 -37.91 35.44
C ALA A 276 -25.18 -37.39 34.72
N ILE A 277 -25.28 -36.09 34.47
CA ILE A 277 -26.39 -35.47 33.75
C ILE A 277 -26.06 -35.42 32.24
N LEU A 278 -24.85 -34.99 31.91
CA LEU A 278 -24.39 -34.85 30.50
C LEU A 278 -24.53 -36.19 29.75
N ASN A 279 -24.14 -37.30 30.39
CA ASN A 279 -24.17 -38.66 29.83
C ASN A 279 -25.35 -39.50 30.28
N LYS A 280 -26.41 -38.89 30.83
CA LYS A 280 -27.58 -39.62 31.33
C LYS A 280 -28.31 -40.37 30.23
N MET A 281 -28.50 -41.67 30.45
CA MET A 281 -29.33 -42.54 29.62
C MET A 281 -30.82 -42.34 29.96
N GLY A 282 -31.56 -41.63 29.09
CA GLY A 282 -33.02 -41.46 29.28
C GLY A 282 -33.46 -40.02 29.37
N ARG A 283 -34.69 -39.79 29.82
CA ARG A 283 -35.25 -38.43 29.91
C ARG A 283 -34.75 -37.71 31.17
N PHE A 284 -34.49 -36.41 31.04
CA PHE A 284 -34.19 -35.55 32.18
C PHE A 284 -35.43 -35.30 33.05
N THR A 285 -35.24 -35.14 34.36
CA THR A 285 -36.22 -34.49 35.22
C THR A 285 -36.28 -32.98 34.92
N GLU A 286 -37.22 -32.26 35.48
CA GLU A 286 -37.29 -30.80 35.28
C GLU A 286 -36.05 -30.11 35.83
N GLU A 287 -35.57 -30.51 37.01
CA GLU A 287 -34.33 -29.95 37.61
C GLU A 287 -33.09 -30.27 36.80
N GLU A 288 -32.96 -31.49 36.30
CA GLU A 288 -31.86 -31.90 35.44
C GLU A 288 -31.89 -31.15 34.11
N PHE A 289 -33.07 -30.90 33.54
CA PHE A 289 -33.23 -30.16 32.33
C PHE A 289 -32.89 -28.68 32.55
N ASP A 290 -33.27 -28.09 33.68
CA ASP A 290 -32.89 -26.72 34.04
C ASP A 290 -31.38 -26.59 34.21
N LEU A 291 -30.73 -27.60 34.82
CA LEU A 291 -29.30 -27.64 34.94
C LEU A 291 -28.63 -27.80 33.53
N MET A 292 -29.18 -28.63 32.64
CA MET A 292 -28.71 -28.77 31.28
C MET A 292 -28.83 -27.44 30.53
N LYS A 293 -29.94 -26.70 30.68
CA LYS A 293 -30.10 -25.37 30.02
C LYS A 293 -29.03 -24.37 30.46
N SER A 294 -28.45 -24.52 31.66
CA SER A 294 -27.46 -23.61 32.19
C SER A 294 -26.17 -23.57 31.35
N HIS A 295 -25.89 -24.59 30.48
CA HIS A 295 -24.70 -24.56 29.62
C HIS A 295 -24.65 -23.32 28.72
N THR A 296 -25.81 -22.79 28.33
CA THR A 296 -25.85 -21.56 27.50
C THR A 296 -25.34 -20.34 28.26
N THR A 297 -25.76 -20.21 29.53
CA THR A 297 -25.33 -19.11 30.42
C THR A 297 -23.88 -19.27 30.86
N GLU A 298 -23.48 -20.49 31.21
CA GLU A 298 -22.08 -20.78 31.58
C GLU A 298 -21.13 -20.62 30.37
N GLY A 299 -21.58 -21.02 29.17
CA GLY A 299 -20.83 -20.79 27.92
C GLY A 299 -20.60 -19.31 27.66
N LYS A 300 -21.64 -18.48 27.83
CA LYS A 300 -21.47 -17.01 27.71
C LYS A 300 -20.42 -16.51 28.72
N LYS A 301 -20.49 -16.89 29.98
CA LYS A 301 -19.54 -16.47 31.02
C LYS A 301 -18.09 -16.85 30.65
N LEU A 302 -17.87 -18.08 30.21
CA LEU A 302 -16.53 -18.53 29.77
C LEU A 302 -15.99 -17.70 28.61
N LEU A 303 -16.83 -17.41 27.62
CA LEU A 303 -16.44 -16.67 26.42
C LEU A 303 -16.19 -15.19 26.70
N GLU A 304 -16.75 -14.60 27.75
CA GLU A 304 -16.46 -13.25 28.21
C GLU A 304 -15.02 -13.07 28.71
N TYR A 305 -14.34 -14.15 29.12
CA TYR A 305 -12.93 -14.15 29.51
C TYR A 305 -11.95 -14.27 28.31
N LEU A 306 -12.45 -14.59 27.12
CA LEU A 306 -11.60 -14.69 25.93
C LEU A 306 -11.03 -13.32 25.55
N PRO A 307 -9.71 -13.21 25.31
CA PRO A 307 -9.14 -11.98 24.81
C PRO A 307 -9.76 -11.61 23.47
N PRO A 308 -9.85 -10.30 23.13
CA PRO A 308 -10.48 -9.87 21.88
C PRO A 308 -9.77 -10.45 20.65
N ILE A 309 -10.53 -11.11 19.80
CA ILE A 309 -10.08 -11.65 18.50
C ILE A 309 -10.84 -10.90 17.42
N GLU A 310 -10.17 -10.51 16.34
CA GLU A 310 -10.75 -9.70 15.25
C GLU A 310 -11.50 -8.46 15.80
N ASN A 311 -10.79 -7.67 16.61
CA ASN A 311 -11.36 -6.48 17.27
C ASN A 311 -12.62 -6.81 18.14
N GLY A 312 -12.72 -8.03 18.65
CA GLY A 312 -13.82 -8.48 19.48
C GLY A 312 -15.06 -8.97 18.70
N LEU A 313 -15.05 -8.95 17.37
CA LEU A 313 -16.17 -9.42 16.56
C LEU A 313 -16.36 -10.93 16.69
N PHE A 314 -15.28 -11.71 16.67
CA PHE A 314 -15.34 -13.15 16.92
C PHE A 314 -15.94 -13.47 18.28
N ASN A 315 -15.47 -12.78 19.36
CA ASN A 315 -15.97 -12.98 20.71
C ASN A 315 -17.47 -12.71 20.78
N LYS A 316 -17.93 -11.62 20.17
CA LYS A 316 -19.36 -11.27 20.11
C LYS A 316 -20.17 -12.40 19.46
N ILE A 317 -19.75 -12.87 18.28
CA ILE A 317 -20.42 -13.94 17.54
C ILE A 317 -20.44 -15.23 18.37
N ALA A 318 -19.33 -15.63 18.99
CA ALA A 318 -19.24 -16.82 19.82
C ALA A 318 -20.18 -16.75 21.04
N ILE A 319 -20.20 -15.60 21.72
CA ILE A 319 -21.11 -15.36 22.86
C ILE A 319 -22.58 -15.44 22.42
N GLU A 320 -22.91 -14.79 21.29
CA GLU A 320 -24.28 -14.84 20.75
C GLU A 320 -24.70 -16.26 20.40
N MET A 321 -23.84 -17.06 19.80
CA MET A 321 -24.10 -18.46 19.47
C MET A 321 -24.26 -19.29 20.74
N ALA A 322 -23.32 -19.23 21.69
CA ALA A 322 -23.36 -20.01 22.90
C ALA A 322 -24.59 -19.69 23.76
N TYR A 323 -24.93 -18.41 23.85
CA TYR A 323 -26.02 -17.96 24.72
C TYR A 323 -27.39 -18.11 24.07
N GLY A 324 -27.51 -18.10 22.72
CA GLY A 324 -28.78 -17.99 22.03
C GLY A 324 -29.15 -19.13 21.08
N HIS A 325 -28.30 -20.15 20.86
CA HIS A 325 -28.59 -21.21 19.88
C HIS A 325 -29.79 -22.08 20.22
N HIS A 326 -30.29 -22.06 21.47
CA HIS A 326 -31.52 -22.73 21.89
C HIS A 326 -32.74 -21.79 21.97
N GLU A 327 -32.59 -20.53 21.59
CA GLU A 327 -33.73 -19.66 21.37
C GLU A 327 -34.56 -20.13 20.16
N LYS A 328 -35.85 -19.93 20.21
CA LYS A 328 -36.79 -20.30 19.14
C LYS A 328 -37.45 -19.07 18.57
N TRP A 329 -37.60 -19.02 17.25
CA TRP A 329 -38.19 -17.89 16.55
C TRP A 329 -39.50 -17.38 17.16
N ASN A 330 -40.34 -18.29 17.71
CA ASN A 330 -41.59 -17.97 18.36
C ASN A 330 -41.49 -17.50 19.82
N GLY A 331 -40.30 -17.41 20.39
CA GLY A 331 -40.06 -16.99 21.78
C GLY A 331 -40.25 -18.05 22.84
N LYS A 332 -40.39 -19.33 22.45
CA LYS A 332 -40.53 -20.46 23.39
C LYS A 332 -39.20 -21.18 23.65
N GLY A 333 -38.08 -20.52 23.31
CA GLY A 333 -36.73 -21.02 23.57
C GLY A 333 -36.17 -20.60 24.93
N TYR A 334 -34.91 -20.83 25.16
CA TYR A 334 -34.17 -20.47 26.34
C TYR A 334 -32.77 -19.97 25.98
N PRO A 335 -32.05 -19.24 26.86
CA PRO A 335 -32.39 -18.93 28.27
C PRO A 335 -33.19 -17.63 28.41
N GLN A 336 -33.33 -16.79 27.43
CA GLN A 336 -33.89 -15.45 27.51
C GLN A 336 -35.34 -15.38 27.04
N GLY A 337 -35.80 -16.34 26.23
CA GLY A 337 -37.11 -16.32 25.60
C GLY A 337 -37.24 -15.24 24.51
N LEU A 338 -36.15 -14.95 23.79
CA LEU A 338 -36.11 -13.97 22.70
C LEU A 338 -36.98 -14.43 21.54
N ARG A 339 -37.59 -13.44 20.85
CA ARG A 339 -38.51 -13.72 19.74
C ARG A 339 -38.07 -13.03 18.45
N GLY A 340 -38.16 -13.73 17.33
CA GLY A 340 -37.91 -13.17 16.00
C GLY A 340 -36.50 -12.60 15.87
N THR A 341 -36.38 -11.39 15.40
CA THR A 341 -35.12 -10.69 15.20
C THR A 341 -34.42 -10.18 16.45
N GLN A 342 -35.04 -10.34 17.62
CA GLN A 342 -34.37 -10.14 18.93
C GLN A 342 -33.26 -11.18 19.13
N ILE A 343 -33.41 -12.38 18.54
CA ILE A 343 -32.40 -13.43 18.56
C ILE A 343 -31.29 -12.97 17.59
N PRO A 344 -30.01 -12.89 18.01
CA PRO A 344 -28.90 -12.56 17.11
C PRO A 344 -28.85 -13.46 15.88
N LEU A 345 -28.46 -12.93 14.73
CA LEU A 345 -28.39 -13.71 13.48
C LEU A 345 -27.48 -14.94 13.63
N SER A 346 -26.34 -14.77 14.29
CA SER A 346 -25.39 -15.85 14.59
C SER A 346 -26.04 -17.00 15.37
N ALA A 347 -26.84 -16.70 16.39
CA ALA A 347 -27.57 -17.69 17.17
C ALA A 347 -28.67 -18.38 16.36
N ARG A 348 -29.41 -17.64 15.51
CA ARG A 348 -30.44 -18.21 14.63
C ARG A 348 -29.86 -19.20 13.62
N ILE A 349 -28.71 -18.86 13.04
CA ILE A 349 -28.00 -19.74 12.10
C ILE A 349 -27.45 -20.97 12.82
N MET A 350 -26.86 -20.77 14.03
CA MET A 350 -26.35 -21.87 14.84
C MET A 350 -27.45 -22.85 15.25
N ALA A 351 -28.62 -22.36 15.65
CA ALA A 351 -29.78 -23.21 15.95
C ALA A 351 -30.17 -24.12 14.77
N GLY A 352 -30.12 -23.58 13.54
CA GLY A 352 -30.37 -24.37 12.34
C GLY A 352 -29.32 -25.46 12.10
N ALA A 353 -28.04 -25.13 12.27
CA ALA A 353 -26.94 -26.06 12.10
C ALA A 353 -26.90 -27.15 13.15
N ASP A 354 -27.13 -26.79 14.42
CA ASP A 354 -27.15 -27.72 15.55
C ASP A 354 -28.30 -28.73 15.44
N VAL A 355 -29.52 -28.26 15.16
CA VAL A 355 -30.68 -29.16 14.98
C VAL A 355 -30.49 -30.05 13.73
N LEU A 356 -29.92 -29.51 12.62
CA LEU A 356 -29.63 -30.32 11.43
C LEU A 356 -28.72 -31.49 11.80
N ASP A 357 -27.59 -31.22 12.45
CA ASP A 357 -26.65 -32.24 12.87
C ASP A 357 -27.32 -33.24 13.85
N ALA A 358 -28.11 -32.74 14.79
CA ALA A 358 -28.83 -33.58 15.73
C ALA A 358 -29.83 -34.52 15.08
N LEU A 359 -30.35 -34.21 13.91
CA LEU A 359 -31.29 -35.05 13.15
C LEU A 359 -30.59 -36.09 12.30
N ILE A 360 -29.52 -35.73 11.60
CA ILE A 360 -28.92 -36.61 10.61
C ILE A 360 -27.68 -37.39 11.10
N SER A 361 -27.11 -37.01 12.26
CA SER A 361 -25.96 -37.71 12.84
C SER A 361 -26.41 -38.89 13.74
N GLN A 362 -25.63 -39.97 13.73
CA GLN A 362 -25.84 -41.12 14.66
C GLN A 362 -25.65 -40.67 16.10
N ARG A 363 -26.60 -40.97 16.96
CA ARG A 363 -26.53 -40.75 18.42
C ARG A 363 -26.73 -42.06 19.17
N LEU A 364 -26.23 -42.16 20.42
CA LEU A 364 -26.34 -43.40 21.21
C LEU A 364 -27.81 -43.87 21.47
N TYR A 365 -28.75 -42.94 21.46
CA TYR A 365 -30.13 -43.22 21.85
C TYR A 365 -31.14 -43.00 20.74
N LYS A 366 -30.66 -42.57 19.52
CA LYS A 366 -31.54 -42.25 18.42
C LYS A 366 -30.85 -42.52 17.11
N ASP A 367 -31.47 -43.35 16.29
CA ASP A 367 -31.03 -43.51 14.89
C ASP A 367 -31.17 -42.20 14.11
N PRO A 368 -30.26 -41.93 13.17
CA PRO A 368 -30.35 -40.76 12.33
C PRO A 368 -31.62 -40.79 11.48
N VAL A 369 -32.29 -39.65 11.36
CA VAL A 369 -33.39 -39.50 10.40
C VAL A 369 -32.84 -39.36 9.02
N SER A 370 -33.60 -39.77 8.00
CA SER A 370 -33.21 -39.52 6.62
C SER A 370 -33.10 -38.00 6.37
N LEU A 371 -32.19 -37.61 5.44
CA LEU A 371 -32.04 -36.18 5.08
C LEU A 371 -33.38 -35.62 4.55
N GLU A 372 -34.19 -36.44 3.88
CA GLU A 372 -35.51 -36.06 3.40
C GLU A 372 -36.46 -35.71 4.55
N ASP A 373 -36.49 -36.55 5.58
CA ASP A 373 -37.36 -36.31 6.75
C ASP A 373 -36.83 -35.13 7.58
N ALA A 374 -35.50 -34.93 7.64
CA ALA A 374 -34.94 -33.74 8.25
C ALA A 374 -35.44 -32.46 7.53
N MET A 375 -35.45 -32.45 6.18
CA MET A 375 -36.00 -31.31 5.44
C MET A 375 -37.49 -31.06 5.71
N LYS A 376 -38.31 -32.12 5.88
CA LYS A 376 -39.74 -31.99 6.27
C LYS A 376 -39.87 -31.34 7.66
N ILE A 377 -39.03 -31.75 8.60
CA ILE A 377 -39.00 -31.15 9.96
C ILE A 377 -38.66 -29.67 9.90
N PHE A 378 -37.70 -29.25 9.05
CA PHE A 378 -37.38 -27.84 8.85
C PHE A 378 -38.56 -27.10 8.26
N GLU A 379 -39.26 -27.66 7.26
CA GLU A 379 -40.45 -27.05 6.65
C GLU A 379 -41.57 -26.82 7.67
N GLU A 380 -41.86 -27.83 8.48
CA GLU A 380 -42.91 -27.75 9.52
C GLU A 380 -42.54 -26.79 10.68
N SER A 381 -41.25 -26.57 10.89
CA SER A 381 -40.71 -25.72 11.94
C SER A 381 -40.50 -24.25 11.53
N LYS A 382 -40.81 -23.88 10.29
CA LYS A 382 -40.75 -22.50 9.81
C LYS A 382 -41.63 -21.56 10.63
N GLY A 383 -41.10 -20.43 11.04
CA GLY A 383 -41.80 -19.41 11.81
C GLY A 383 -42.10 -19.81 13.27
N THR A 384 -41.77 -21.05 13.68
CA THR A 384 -41.91 -21.53 15.03
C THR A 384 -40.57 -21.75 15.72
N HIS A 385 -39.78 -22.70 15.29
CA HIS A 385 -38.43 -22.93 15.79
C HIS A 385 -37.45 -22.05 15.04
N PHE A 386 -37.47 -22.06 13.71
CA PHE A 386 -36.53 -21.35 12.85
C PHE A 386 -37.14 -20.12 12.20
N GLU A 387 -36.28 -19.15 11.95
CA GLU A 387 -36.57 -18.07 11.00
C GLU A 387 -36.90 -18.68 9.64
N PRO A 388 -37.96 -18.22 8.95
CA PRO A 388 -38.38 -18.82 7.68
C PRO A 388 -37.26 -18.88 6.63
N CYS A 389 -36.47 -17.81 6.44
CA CYS A 389 -35.40 -17.79 5.45
C CYS A 389 -34.22 -18.72 5.82
N ILE A 390 -33.97 -18.98 7.10
CA ILE A 390 -32.93 -19.92 7.55
C ILE A 390 -33.39 -21.34 7.28
N ALA A 391 -34.64 -21.70 7.59
CA ALA A 391 -35.20 -23.01 7.25
C ALA A 391 -35.16 -23.23 5.72
N ASP A 392 -35.54 -22.24 4.93
CA ASP A 392 -35.45 -22.30 3.46
C ASP A 392 -34.01 -22.50 2.99
N ALA A 393 -33.04 -21.83 3.61
CA ALA A 393 -31.61 -21.99 3.29
C ALA A 393 -31.13 -23.42 3.57
N VAL A 394 -31.54 -24.04 4.67
CA VAL A 394 -31.24 -25.46 4.97
C VAL A 394 -31.84 -26.37 3.91
N ILE A 395 -33.14 -26.22 3.63
CA ILE A 395 -33.88 -27.08 2.68
C ILE A 395 -33.26 -26.97 1.27
N GLN A 396 -32.98 -25.75 0.80
CA GLN A 396 -32.41 -25.53 -0.53
C GLN A 396 -30.93 -25.94 -0.62
N SER A 397 -30.25 -26.15 0.53
CA SER A 397 -28.88 -26.65 0.58
C SER A 397 -28.78 -28.16 0.63
N ARG A 398 -29.88 -28.91 0.51
CA ARG A 398 -29.94 -30.37 0.65
C ARG A 398 -28.77 -31.08 -0.07
N ALA A 399 -28.54 -30.80 -1.33
CA ALA A 399 -27.48 -31.45 -2.11
C ALA A 399 -26.07 -31.18 -1.57
N ARG A 400 -25.82 -29.95 -1.05
CA ARG A 400 -24.53 -29.62 -0.42
C ARG A 400 -24.37 -30.31 0.91
N ILE A 401 -25.42 -30.38 1.70
CA ILE A 401 -25.46 -31.07 3.00
C ILE A 401 -25.19 -32.55 2.80
N GLU A 402 -25.86 -33.19 1.83
CA GLU A 402 -25.69 -34.61 1.49
C GLU A 402 -24.25 -34.96 1.08
N ALA A 403 -23.66 -34.08 0.24
CA ALA A 403 -22.29 -34.25 -0.18
C ALA A 403 -21.27 -34.15 0.97
N GLU A 404 -21.49 -33.23 1.91
CA GLU A 404 -20.64 -33.10 3.09
C GLU A 404 -20.87 -34.22 4.10
N ASP A 405 -22.11 -34.63 4.36
CA ASP A 405 -22.45 -35.76 5.24
C ASP A 405 -21.81 -37.07 4.73
N THR A 406 -21.82 -37.29 3.43
CA THR A 406 -21.12 -38.44 2.80
C THR A 406 -19.63 -38.40 3.07
N LYS A 407 -18.97 -37.26 2.90
CA LYS A 407 -17.54 -37.10 3.21
C LYS A 407 -17.23 -37.35 4.67
N PHE A 408 -18.07 -36.86 5.58
CA PHE A 408 -17.91 -37.11 7.01
C PHE A 408 -17.98 -38.62 7.33
N LYS A 409 -18.94 -39.34 6.76
CA LYS A 409 -19.08 -40.80 6.93
C LYS A 409 -17.89 -41.56 6.36
N GLU A 410 -17.36 -41.15 5.23
CA GLU A 410 -16.15 -41.76 4.63
C GLU A 410 -14.91 -41.53 5.52
N GLN A 411 -14.72 -40.33 6.02
CA GLN A 411 -13.63 -40.00 6.93
C GLN A 411 -13.72 -40.75 8.26
N GLU A 412 -14.92 -40.91 8.81
CA GLU A 412 -15.18 -41.71 10.00
C GLU A 412 -14.84 -43.17 9.80
N THR A 413 -15.24 -43.73 8.68
CA THR A 413 -14.94 -45.15 8.34
C THR A 413 -13.42 -45.35 8.23
N SER A 414 -12.72 -44.43 7.58
CA SER A 414 -11.26 -44.47 7.41
C SER A 414 -10.52 -44.32 8.74
N SER A 415 -10.96 -43.42 9.58
CA SER A 415 -10.37 -43.18 10.92
C SER A 415 -10.56 -44.35 11.84
N ASN A 416 -11.77 -44.91 11.88
CA ASN A 416 -12.08 -46.09 12.71
C ASN A 416 -11.27 -47.32 12.23
N ALA A 417 -11.11 -47.53 10.93
CA ALA A 417 -10.29 -48.60 10.38
C ALA A 417 -8.81 -48.47 10.78
N ALA A 418 -8.24 -47.26 10.68
CA ALA A 418 -6.86 -46.95 11.08
C ALA A 418 -6.63 -47.13 12.59
N GLU A 419 -7.61 -46.75 13.43
CA GLU A 419 -7.54 -46.92 14.87
C GLU A 419 -7.60 -48.39 15.28
N ILE A 420 -8.50 -49.15 14.66
CA ILE A 420 -8.60 -50.62 14.86
C ILE A 420 -7.28 -51.29 14.44
N GLU A 421 -6.72 -50.96 13.29
CA GLU A 421 -5.43 -51.49 12.83
C GLU A 421 -4.28 -51.14 13.76
N TRP A 422 -4.24 -49.90 14.30
CA TRP A 422 -3.25 -49.49 15.27
C TRP A 422 -3.34 -50.28 16.56
N TRP A 423 -4.58 -50.46 17.12
CA TRP A 423 -4.81 -51.27 18.31
C TRP A 423 -4.44 -52.74 18.11
N GLN A 424 -4.77 -53.34 16.94
CA GLN A 424 -4.38 -54.71 16.61
C GLN A 424 -2.86 -54.86 16.60
N ARG A 425 -2.13 -53.92 15.96
CA ARG A 425 -0.65 -53.93 15.94
C ARG A 425 -0.06 -53.73 17.35
N TYR A 426 -0.63 -52.84 18.13
CA TYR A 426 -0.18 -52.60 19.50
C TYR A 426 -0.30 -53.85 20.36
N TYR A 427 -1.43 -54.56 20.33
CA TYR A 427 -1.64 -55.78 21.11
C TYR A 427 -0.78 -56.94 20.58
N GLN A 428 -0.61 -57.09 19.28
CA GLN A 428 0.30 -58.09 18.71
C GLN A 428 1.74 -57.88 19.18
N ASN A 429 2.25 -56.66 19.12
CA ASN A 429 3.58 -56.33 19.60
C ASN A 429 3.77 -56.57 21.10
N LYS A 430 2.70 -56.35 21.91
CA LYS A 430 2.74 -56.59 23.34
C LYS A 430 2.66 -58.05 23.73
N GLN A 431 2.12 -58.92 22.86
CA GLN A 431 2.11 -60.37 23.06
C GLN A 431 3.43 -61.02 22.65
N ASN A 432 4.21 -60.35 21.79
CA ASN A 432 5.49 -60.86 21.29
C ASN A 432 6.70 -60.29 22.08
N ALA A 433 6.48 -59.40 23.07
CA ALA A 433 7.46 -58.84 23.98
C ALA A 433 7.32 -59.49 25.39
#